data_ac60ad11b758455d615ee144c4eddd40
#
_entry.id   ac60ad11b758455d615ee144c4eddd40
#
_cell.length_a   1.000
_cell.length_b   1.000
_cell.length_c   1.000
_cell.angle_alpha   90.00
_cell.angle_beta   90.00
_cell.angle_gamma   90.00
#
_symmetry.space_group_name_H-M   'P 1'
#
loop_
_entity.id
_entity.type
_entity.pdbx_description
1 polymer ?
#
loop_
_entity_poly.entity_id
_entity_poly.type
_entity_poly.pdbx_seq_one_letter_code
_entity_poly.pdbx_strand_id
1 'polypeptide(L)'
;TGMPGDPNTSRLDFDLTVDGWFTMAMPDFNGRNPLVADYLIQTSIWWIEYAGIDGIRQDTYPYNDFDFMRRWCMDVEREYPGFNIVGETWINNPVAVSYWQKDSPLAAPKNSELKTVMDFPMMYMLNSCVDEETDTWDHGFARLCDLLGQDRVYANPNSVFTFLANHDTNRFQPTEEKAKDITRY
;
A
#
# COMPACT_ATOMS: atom_id res chain seq x y z
N THR A 1 12.51 5.06 -12.99
CA THR A 1 11.69 5.77 -11.99
C THR A 1 11.66 4.94 -10.73
N GLY A 2 12.34 5.37 -9.68
CA GLY A 2 12.29 4.71 -8.38
C GLY A 2 11.06 5.16 -7.60
N MET A 3 10.37 4.20 -6.96
CA MET A 3 9.27 4.52 -6.06
C MET A 3 9.78 4.93 -4.68
N PRO A 4 9.10 5.81 -3.95
CA PRO A 4 9.40 6.07 -2.55
C PRO A 4 9.39 4.77 -1.75
N GLY A 5 10.45 4.53 -0.97
CA GLY A 5 10.69 3.25 -0.28
C GLY A 5 11.66 2.31 -0.99
N ASP A 6 11.98 2.56 -2.25
CA ASP A 6 13.08 1.86 -2.93
C ASP A 6 14.42 2.52 -2.55
N PRO A 7 15.36 1.79 -1.94
CA PRO A 7 16.64 2.35 -1.50
C PRO A 7 17.54 2.82 -2.67
N ASN A 8 17.22 2.43 -3.89
CA ASN A 8 17.96 2.83 -5.09
C ASN A 8 17.34 4.02 -5.83
N THR A 9 16.22 4.56 -5.32
CA THR A 9 15.59 5.74 -5.90
C THR A 9 16.53 6.96 -5.77
N SER A 10 16.77 7.64 -6.89
CA SER A 10 17.53 8.89 -6.86
C SER A 10 16.76 9.97 -6.10
N ARG A 11 17.48 10.92 -5.49
CA ARG A 11 16.84 12.04 -4.79
C ARG A 11 15.93 12.85 -5.72
N LEU A 12 16.35 13.04 -6.97
CA LEU A 12 15.56 13.76 -7.97
C LEU A 12 14.24 13.03 -8.28
N ASP A 13 14.30 11.71 -8.51
CA ASP A 13 13.11 10.92 -8.80
C ASP A 13 12.15 10.91 -7.61
N PHE A 14 12.70 10.79 -6.40
CA PHE A 14 11.92 10.88 -5.16
C PHE A 14 11.19 12.23 -5.06
N ASP A 15 11.90 13.34 -5.21
CA ASP A 15 11.34 14.68 -5.10
C ASP A 15 10.27 14.91 -6.19
N LEU A 16 10.51 14.48 -7.43
CA LEU A 16 9.53 14.58 -8.52
C LEU A 16 8.28 13.74 -8.25
N THR A 17 8.42 12.59 -7.58
CA THR A 17 7.30 11.71 -7.26
C THR A 17 6.44 12.27 -6.13
N VAL A 18 7.07 12.82 -5.09
CA VAL A 18 6.37 13.29 -3.87
C VAL A 18 5.89 14.74 -4.00
N ASP A 19 6.63 15.59 -4.74
CA ASP A 19 6.32 17.02 -4.87
C ASP A 19 5.55 17.35 -6.16
N GLY A 20 5.47 16.39 -7.09
CA GLY A 20 4.77 16.55 -8.37
C GLY A 20 3.33 16.11 -8.31
N TRP A 21 2.57 16.47 -9.32
CA TRP A 21 1.24 15.93 -9.51
C TRP A 21 1.31 14.50 -10.05
N PHE A 22 0.40 13.65 -9.62
CA PHE A 22 0.31 12.27 -10.13
C PHE A 22 0.12 12.25 -11.66
N THR A 23 -0.77 13.09 -12.16
CA THR A 23 -0.91 13.43 -13.59
C THR A 23 -1.30 14.90 -13.74
N MET A 24 -1.24 15.44 -14.96
CA MET A 24 -1.72 16.81 -15.24
C MET A 24 -3.20 17.03 -14.91
N ALA A 25 -4.00 15.97 -14.87
CA ALA A 25 -5.42 16.00 -14.52
C ALA A 25 -5.70 15.71 -13.05
N MET A 26 -4.68 15.32 -12.28
CA MET A 26 -4.78 14.94 -10.87
C MET A 26 -3.75 15.74 -10.05
N PRO A 27 -4.06 17.02 -9.79
CA PRO A 27 -3.19 17.88 -8.96
C PRO A 27 -3.15 17.36 -7.52
N ASP A 28 -1.98 17.48 -6.91
CA ASP A 28 -1.75 17.10 -5.53
C ASP A 28 -1.77 18.30 -4.58
N PHE A 29 -2.21 18.07 -3.36
CA PHE A 29 -2.14 19.04 -2.29
C PHE A 29 -0.74 19.06 -1.65
N ASN A 30 -0.25 20.24 -1.36
CA ASN A 30 1.02 20.38 -0.64
C ASN A 30 0.84 20.07 0.87
N GLY A 31 1.05 18.80 1.24
CA GLY A 31 0.97 18.34 2.64
C GLY A 31 1.99 18.99 3.59
N ARG A 32 3.05 19.63 3.07
CA ARG A 32 4.02 20.40 3.87
C ARG A 32 3.48 21.77 4.28
N ASN A 33 2.42 22.28 3.63
CA ASN A 33 1.75 23.47 4.09
C ASN A 33 0.91 23.13 5.34
N PRO A 34 1.19 23.72 6.51
CA PRO A 34 0.51 23.35 7.75
C PRO A 34 -1.01 23.58 7.71
N LEU A 35 -1.48 24.60 7.01
CA LEU A 35 -2.91 24.86 6.88
C LEU A 35 -3.61 23.81 6.02
N VAL A 36 -2.95 23.34 4.97
CA VAL A 36 -3.45 22.24 4.11
C VAL A 36 -3.45 20.93 4.90
N ALA A 37 -2.36 20.63 5.60
CA ALA A 37 -2.27 19.45 6.46
C ALA A 37 -3.38 19.42 7.52
N ASP A 38 -3.58 20.52 8.24
CA ASP A 38 -4.64 20.65 9.24
C ASP A 38 -6.03 20.45 8.62
N TYR A 39 -6.29 21.05 7.46
CA TYR A 39 -7.55 20.89 6.74
C TYR A 39 -7.81 19.43 6.37
N LEU A 40 -6.84 18.72 5.79
CA LEU A 40 -6.98 17.34 5.37
C LEU A 40 -7.17 16.39 6.56
N ILE A 41 -6.44 16.60 7.66
CA ILE A 41 -6.60 15.84 8.90
C ILE A 41 -8.00 16.06 9.47
N GLN A 42 -8.44 17.30 9.60
CA GLN A 42 -9.76 17.64 10.12
C GLN A 42 -10.89 17.11 9.21
N THR A 43 -10.69 17.09 7.91
CA THR A 43 -11.64 16.49 6.96
C THR A 43 -11.80 14.99 7.22
N SER A 44 -10.70 14.27 7.46
CA SER A 44 -10.74 12.85 7.79
C SER A 44 -11.50 12.58 9.10
N ILE A 45 -11.19 13.34 10.15
CA ILE A 45 -11.88 13.28 11.45
C ILE A 45 -13.37 13.61 11.29
N TRP A 46 -13.69 14.62 10.50
CA TRP A 46 -15.07 15.00 10.24
C TRP A 46 -15.87 13.86 9.55
N TRP A 47 -15.27 13.17 8.58
CA TRP A 47 -15.93 12.04 7.92
C TRP A 47 -16.16 10.86 8.87
N ILE A 48 -15.19 10.57 9.74
CA ILE A 48 -15.34 9.53 10.77
C ILE A 48 -16.55 9.85 11.66
N GLU A 49 -16.62 11.07 12.18
CA GLU A 49 -17.71 11.52 13.04
C GLU A 49 -19.06 11.58 12.30
N TYR A 50 -19.08 12.22 11.13
CA TYR A 50 -20.31 12.49 10.41
C TYR A 50 -20.95 11.22 9.84
N ALA A 51 -20.15 10.34 9.27
CA ALA A 51 -20.64 9.15 8.58
C ALA A 51 -20.54 7.86 9.42
N GLY A 52 -19.85 7.89 10.58
CA GLY A 52 -19.62 6.71 11.41
C GLY A 52 -18.85 5.60 10.68
N ILE A 53 -17.83 5.98 9.89
CA ILE A 53 -17.03 5.00 9.16
C ILE A 53 -16.07 4.28 10.10
N ASP A 54 -15.78 2.99 9.82
CA ASP A 54 -14.95 2.12 10.65
C ASP A 54 -13.50 2.01 10.18
N GLY A 55 -13.17 2.59 9.02
CA GLY A 55 -11.83 2.57 8.48
C GLY A 55 -11.66 3.47 7.26
N ILE A 56 -10.41 3.76 6.93
CA ILE A 56 -10.02 4.55 5.76
C ILE A 56 -9.03 3.75 4.91
N ARG A 57 -9.31 3.64 3.61
CA ARG A 57 -8.29 3.32 2.62
C ARG A 57 -7.74 4.63 2.08
N GLN A 58 -6.47 4.89 2.35
CA GLN A 58 -5.79 6.06 1.82
C GLN A 58 -5.15 5.76 0.47
N ASP A 59 -5.69 6.39 -0.54
CA ASP A 59 -5.24 6.31 -1.93
C ASP A 59 -3.82 6.88 -2.12
N THR A 60 -3.09 6.35 -3.10
CA THR A 60 -1.75 6.86 -3.50
C THR A 60 -0.82 7.20 -2.33
N TYR A 61 -0.80 6.36 -1.29
CA TYR A 61 -0.11 6.64 -0.02
C TYR A 61 1.37 7.06 -0.19
N PRO A 62 2.20 6.35 -1.00
CA PRO A 62 3.63 6.67 -1.17
C PRO A 62 3.93 7.95 -1.93
N TYR A 63 2.95 8.55 -2.57
CA TYR A 63 3.13 9.77 -3.37
C TYR A 63 2.99 11.05 -2.53
N ASN A 64 2.57 10.93 -1.29
CA ASN A 64 2.40 12.05 -0.38
C ASN A 64 3.67 12.32 0.45
N ASP A 65 3.78 13.53 1.01
CA ASP A 65 4.85 13.86 1.95
C ASP A 65 4.83 12.91 3.14
N PHE A 66 5.96 12.28 3.42
CA PHE A 66 6.09 11.25 4.47
C PHE A 66 5.73 11.79 5.87
N ASP A 67 6.20 12.98 6.20
CA ASP A 67 6.01 13.55 7.53
C ASP A 67 4.55 14.02 7.72
N PHE A 68 3.91 14.49 6.66
CA PHE A 68 2.46 14.76 6.65
C PHE A 68 1.65 13.45 6.87
N MET A 69 1.92 12.39 6.12
CA MET A 69 1.20 11.12 6.25
C MET A 69 1.39 10.49 7.62
N ARG A 70 2.61 10.56 8.15
CA ARG A 70 2.88 10.15 9.53
C ARG A 70 2.02 10.94 10.54
N ARG A 71 2.00 12.27 10.41
CA ARG A 71 1.20 13.14 11.27
C ARG A 71 -0.29 12.80 11.18
N TRP A 72 -0.79 12.60 9.94
CA TRP A 72 -2.18 12.21 9.70
C TRP A 72 -2.54 10.90 10.40
N CYS A 73 -1.72 9.86 10.29
CA CYS A 73 -1.94 8.60 11.01
C CYS A 73 -1.96 8.80 12.54
N MET A 74 -1.02 9.59 13.07
CA MET A 74 -0.94 9.86 14.51
C MET A 74 -2.14 10.65 15.03
N ASP A 75 -2.60 11.64 14.29
CA ASP A 75 -3.70 12.51 14.71
C ASP A 75 -5.03 11.74 14.66
N VAL A 76 -5.26 10.90 13.64
CA VAL A 76 -6.43 10.01 13.58
C VAL A 76 -6.38 8.96 14.71
N GLU A 77 -5.24 8.33 14.96
CA GLU A 77 -5.09 7.35 16.04
C GLU A 77 -5.28 7.96 17.43
N ARG A 78 -4.86 9.21 17.62
CA ARG A 78 -5.06 9.93 18.89
C ARG A 78 -6.53 10.22 19.15
N GLU A 79 -7.28 10.58 18.12
CA GLU A 79 -8.72 10.88 18.22
C GLU A 79 -9.56 9.61 18.32
N TYR A 80 -9.18 8.58 17.55
CA TYR A 80 -9.88 7.29 17.49
C TYR A 80 -8.88 6.13 17.71
N PRO A 81 -8.54 5.80 18.95
CA PRO A 81 -7.60 4.72 19.24
C PRO A 81 -8.05 3.37 18.64
N GLY A 82 -7.17 2.77 17.85
CA GLY A 82 -7.45 1.51 17.17
C GLY A 82 -8.19 1.64 15.84
N PHE A 83 -8.39 2.85 15.33
CA PHE A 83 -9.04 3.07 14.03
C PHE A 83 -8.27 2.39 12.89
N ASN A 84 -9.00 1.79 11.94
CA ASN A 84 -8.40 1.07 10.83
C ASN A 84 -8.00 2.02 9.71
N ILE A 85 -6.71 2.03 9.38
CA ILE A 85 -6.16 2.71 8.21
C ILE A 85 -5.38 1.70 7.38
N VAL A 86 -5.70 1.59 6.10
CA VAL A 86 -4.91 0.87 5.11
C VAL A 86 -4.38 1.84 4.07
N GLY A 87 -3.07 1.87 3.88
CA GLY A 87 -2.42 2.68 2.85
C GLY A 87 -2.31 1.92 1.54
N GLU A 88 -2.73 2.55 0.45
CA GLU A 88 -2.49 2.00 -0.87
C GLU A 88 -1.02 2.18 -1.24
N THR A 89 -0.27 1.11 -1.06
CA THR A 89 1.15 1.03 -1.42
C THR A 89 1.29 0.24 -2.73
N TRP A 90 0.92 0.87 -3.85
CA TRP A 90 0.93 0.19 -5.15
C TRP A 90 2.35 0.02 -5.69
N ILE A 91 3.05 -0.92 -5.11
CA ILE A 91 4.44 -1.25 -5.41
C ILE A 91 4.57 -2.77 -5.49
N ASN A 92 5.09 -3.29 -6.61
CA ASN A 92 5.30 -4.73 -6.77
C ASN A 92 6.68 -5.16 -6.22
N ASN A 93 6.95 -4.83 -4.97
CA ASN A 93 8.18 -5.22 -4.28
C ASN A 93 7.95 -5.22 -2.76
N PRO A 94 8.04 -6.37 -2.06
CA PRO A 94 7.77 -6.46 -0.61
C PRO A 94 8.66 -5.53 0.22
N VAL A 95 9.93 -5.35 -0.16
CA VAL A 95 10.87 -4.47 0.56
C VAL A 95 10.40 -3.02 0.50
N ALA A 96 10.03 -2.54 -0.69
CA ALA A 96 9.55 -1.17 -0.85
C ALA A 96 8.17 -0.94 -0.23
N VAL A 97 7.29 -1.94 -0.22
CA VAL A 97 6.01 -1.88 0.51
C VAL A 97 6.24 -1.83 2.02
N SER A 98 7.13 -2.67 2.56
CA SER A 98 7.42 -2.76 4.00
C SER A 98 8.01 -1.46 4.56
N TYR A 99 8.67 -0.65 3.75
CA TYR A 99 9.16 0.69 4.15
C TYR A 99 8.05 1.56 4.73
N TRP A 100 6.83 1.44 4.20
CA TRP A 100 5.67 2.24 4.59
C TRP A 100 4.95 1.71 5.82
N GLN A 101 5.26 0.50 6.29
CA GLN A 101 4.61 -0.04 7.48
C GLN A 101 5.19 0.59 8.75
N LYS A 102 4.33 0.79 9.74
CA LYS A 102 4.73 1.20 11.08
C LYS A 102 5.84 0.29 11.62
N ASP A 103 6.81 0.91 12.28
CA ASP A 103 7.98 0.25 12.89
C ASP A 103 8.90 -0.48 11.89
N SER A 104 8.80 -0.14 10.61
CA SER A 104 9.70 -0.68 9.59
C SER A 104 11.15 -0.24 9.86
N PRO A 105 12.09 -1.18 9.99
CA PRO A 105 13.51 -0.84 10.15
C PRO A 105 14.09 -0.14 8.93
N LEU A 106 13.47 -0.29 7.76
CA LEU A 106 13.90 0.32 6.50
C LEU A 106 13.60 1.82 6.45
N ALA A 107 12.63 2.29 7.21
CA ALA A 107 12.31 3.71 7.31
C ALA A 107 13.10 4.45 8.39
N ALA A 108 13.85 3.72 9.24
CA ALA A 108 14.58 4.31 10.36
C ALA A 108 15.54 5.42 9.93
N PRO A 109 15.67 6.52 10.70
CA PRO A 109 15.06 6.74 12.02
C PRO A 109 13.61 7.26 11.97
N LYS A 110 13.00 7.39 10.79
CA LYS A 110 11.58 7.77 10.66
C LYS A 110 10.67 6.57 10.94
N ASN A 111 9.42 6.85 11.28
CA ASN A 111 8.36 5.85 11.40
C ASN A 111 7.12 6.39 10.70
N SER A 112 6.50 5.60 9.83
CA SER A 112 5.32 6.03 9.07
C SER A 112 4.05 6.10 9.93
N GLU A 113 3.99 5.35 11.01
CA GLU A 113 2.81 5.12 11.84
C GLU A 113 1.63 4.44 11.11
N LEU A 114 1.80 4.06 9.84
CA LEU A 114 0.81 3.31 9.07
C LEU A 114 0.81 1.84 9.48
N LYS A 115 -0.24 1.38 10.12
CA LYS A 115 -0.32 0.00 10.62
C LYS A 115 -0.45 -1.03 9.51
N THR A 116 -1.25 -0.74 8.49
CA THR A 116 -1.60 -1.69 7.44
C THR A 116 -1.26 -1.16 6.05
N VAL A 117 -0.54 -1.95 5.29
CA VAL A 117 -0.16 -1.69 3.89
C VAL A 117 -0.87 -2.67 2.95
N MET A 118 -1.17 -2.26 1.72
CA MET A 118 -1.78 -3.15 0.72
C MET A 118 -0.72 -4.05 0.06
N ASP A 119 -1.06 -5.33 -0.09
CA ASP A 119 -0.17 -6.37 -0.59
C ASP A 119 -0.28 -6.52 -2.12
N PHE A 120 0.19 -5.52 -2.84
CA PHE A 120 0.30 -5.61 -4.30
C PHE A 120 1.24 -6.72 -4.78
N PRO A 121 2.39 -7.00 -4.11
CA PRO A 121 3.23 -8.13 -4.48
C PRO A 121 2.46 -9.47 -4.49
N MET A 122 1.67 -9.74 -3.45
CA MET A 122 0.84 -10.95 -3.36
C MET A 122 -0.23 -10.97 -4.46
N MET A 123 -0.91 -9.86 -4.69
CA MET A 123 -1.93 -9.74 -5.74
C MET A 123 -1.35 -10.07 -7.12
N TYR A 124 -0.20 -9.49 -7.48
CA TYR A 124 0.46 -9.78 -8.76
C TYR A 124 0.95 -11.23 -8.85
N MET A 125 1.51 -11.76 -7.76
CA MET A 125 2.00 -13.14 -7.72
C MET A 125 0.86 -14.13 -7.90
N LEU A 126 -0.24 -13.97 -7.16
CA LEU A 126 -1.41 -14.85 -7.27
C LEU A 126 -2.01 -14.83 -8.68
N ASN A 127 -2.19 -13.64 -9.26
CA ASN A 127 -2.69 -13.53 -10.65
C ASN A 127 -1.77 -14.24 -11.64
N SER A 128 -0.45 -14.09 -11.49
CA SER A 128 0.53 -14.74 -12.34
C SER A 128 0.52 -16.26 -12.16
N CYS A 129 0.51 -16.76 -10.92
CA CYS A 129 0.56 -18.19 -10.63
C CYS A 129 -0.65 -18.96 -11.17
N VAL A 130 -1.83 -18.34 -11.15
CA VAL A 130 -3.06 -18.96 -11.64
C VAL A 130 -3.12 -19.02 -13.17
N ASP A 131 -2.47 -18.09 -13.85
CA ASP A 131 -2.41 -18.07 -15.33
C ASP A 131 -1.30 -18.96 -15.89
N GLU A 132 -0.38 -19.47 -15.03
CA GLU A 132 0.69 -20.39 -15.44
C GLU A 132 0.23 -21.84 -15.46
N GLU A 133 0.31 -22.50 -16.63
CA GLU A 133 -0.05 -23.93 -16.80
C GLU A 133 1.14 -24.88 -16.64
N THR A 134 2.30 -24.38 -16.21
CA THR A 134 3.55 -25.13 -16.11
C THR A 134 3.71 -25.71 -14.71
N ASP A 135 3.99 -26.99 -14.60
CA ASP A 135 4.15 -27.75 -13.35
C ASP A 135 5.61 -27.93 -12.88
N THR A 136 6.48 -27.00 -13.26
CA THR A 136 7.88 -27.03 -12.82
C THR A 136 8.05 -26.32 -11.46
N TRP A 137 9.12 -26.67 -10.74
CA TRP A 137 9.41 -26.19 -9.40
C TRP A 137 9.55 -24.65 -9.28
N ASP A 138 9.77 -23.95 -10.37
CA ASP A 138 9.98 -22.51 -10.46
C ASP A 138 8.79 -21.76 -11.09
N HIS A 139 7.65 -22.41 -11.27
CA HIS A 139 6.43 -21.86 -11.86
C HIS A 139 5.20 -22.12 -10.99
N GLY A 140 4.10 -21.47 -11.34
CA GLY A 140 2.83 -21.63 -10.64
C GLY A 140 2.93 -21.29 -9.15
N PHE A 141 2.21 -22.03 -8.34
CA PHE A 141 2.14 -21.80 -6.90
C PHE A 141 3.46 -22.03 -6.13
N ALA A 142 4.47 -22.68 -6.73
CA ALA A 142 5.80 -22.77 -6.10
C ALA A 142 6.42 -21.38 -5.87
N ARG A 143 6.20 -20.43 -6.80
CA ARG A 143 6.66 -19.03 -6.67
C ARG A 143 6.02 -18.29 -5.51
N LEU A 144 4.81 -18.68 -5.10
CA LEU A 144 4.13 -18.10 -3.95
C LEU A 144 4.89 -18.38 -2.65
N CYS A 145 5.50 -19.58 -2.54
CA CYS A 145 6.33 -19.91 -1.37
C CYS A 145 7.55 -18.98 -1.26
N ASP A 146 8.16 -18.62 -2.39
CA ASP A 146 9.29 -17.69 -2.41
C ASP A 146 8.87 -16.27 -2.00
N LEU A 147 7.68 -15.84 -2.42
CA LEU A 147 7.14 -14.55 -2.00
C LEU A 147 6.82 -14.54 -0.51
N LEU A 148 6.13 -15.56 0.01
CA LEU A 148 5.81 -15.69 1.43
C LEU A 148 7.06 -15.76 2.31
N GLY A 149 8.15 -16.33 1.78
CA GLY A 149 9.46 -16.33 2.43
C GLY A 149 10.02 -14.92 2.68
N GLN A 150 9.54 -13.92 1.93
CA GLN A 150 9.93 -12.52 2.07
C GLN A 150 9.12 -11.74 3.13
N ASP A 151 8.09 -12.32 3.73
CA ASP A 151 7.26 -11.67 4.75
C ASP A 151 8.07 -11.18 5.97
N ARG A 152 9.28 -11.69 6.13
CA ARG A 152 10.24 -11.25 7.17
C ARG A 152 10.69 -9.79 7.03
N VAL A 153 10.47 -9.16 5.86
CA VAL A 153 10.80 -7.73 5.67
C VAL A 153 9.78 -6.81 6.33
N TYR A 154 8.56 -7.30 6.55
CA TYR A 154 7.51 -6.54 7.23
C TYR A 154 7.75 -6.50 8.73
N ALA A 155 7.57 -5.34 9.34
CA ALA A 155 7.59 -5.20 10.80
C ALA A 155 6.47 -6.01 11.46
N ASN A 156 5.30 -6.07 10.80
CA ASN A 156 4.18 -6.92 11.20
C ASN A 156 3.53 -7.58 9.97
N PRO A 157 3.89 -8.81 9.61
CA PRO A 157 3.31 -9.49 8.45
C PRO A 157 1.80 -9.77 8.59
N ASN A 158 1.25 -9.79 9.81
CA ASN A 158 -0.18 -9.95 10.03
C ASN A 158 -0.99 -8.68 9.74
N SER A 159 -0.33 -7.55 9.51
CA SER A 159 -0.93 -6.27 9.14
C SER A 159 -0.63 -5.90 7.69
N VAL A 160 -0.56 -6.90 6.83
CA VAL A 160 -0.48 -6.72 5.37
C VAL A 160 -1.83 -7.10 4.78
N PHE A 161 -2.47 -6.15 4.08
CA PHE A 161 -3.81 -6.34 3.52
C PHE A 161 -3.74 -7.05 2.17
N THR A 162 -3.98 -8.35 2.19
CA THR A 162 -4.00 -9.20 0.99
C THR A 162 -5.31 -9.08 0.22
N PHE A 163 -5.24 -9.09 -1.09
CA PHE A 163 -6.41 -9.01 -1.97
C PHE A 163 -6.08 -9.64 -3.34
N LEU A 164 -7.11 -10.00 -4.10
CA LEU A 164 -6.97 -10.63 -5.42
C LEU A 164 -7.15 -9.63 -6.57
N ALA A 165 -8.03 -8.67 -6.39
CA ALA A 165 -8.31 -7.58 -7.31
C ALA A 165 -8.96 -6.42 -6.55
N ASN A 166 -8.90 -5.23 -7.12
CA ASN A 166 -9.61 -4.05 -6.64
C ASN A 166 -10.28 -3.31 -7.81
N HIS A 167 -10.78 -2.10 -7.57
CA HIS A 167 -11.46 -1.31 -8.59
C HIS A 167 -10.51 -0.74 -9.67
N ASP A 168 -9.20 -0.72 -9.41
CA ASP A 168 -8.16 -0.20 -10.33
C ASP A 168 -7.46 -1.32 -11.11
N THR A 169 -7.76 -2.59 -10.80
CA THR A 169 -7.15 -3.75 -11.44
C THR A 169 -8.18 -4.58 -12.21
N ASN A 170 -7.71 -5.40 -13.14
CA ASN A 170 -8.56 -6.39 -13.77
C ASN A 170 -9.13 -7.35 -12.73
N ARG A 171 -10.33 -7.87 -12.98
CA ARG A 171 -10.93 -8.89 -12.12
C ARG A 171 -10.06 -10.14 -12.11
N PHE A 172 -9.81 -10.63 -10.91
CA PHE A 172 -9.21 -11.95 -10.74
C PHE A 172 -10.16 -13.00 -11.32
N GLN A 173 -9.64 -13.85 -12.24
CA GLN A 173 -10.42 -14.87 -12.92
C GLN A 173 -11.74 -14.34 -13.56
N PRO A 174 -11.65 -13.53 -14.61
CA PRO A 174 -12.79 -12.81 -15.19
C PRO A 174 -13.79 -13.71 -15.91
N THR A 175 -13.47 -14.99 -16.15
CA THR A 175 -14.35 -15.98 -16.80
C THR A 175 -14.74 -17.11 -15.84
N GLU A 176 -15.93 -17.70 -16.05
CA GLU A 176 -16.39 -18.83 -15.27
C GLU A 176 -15.46 -20.06 -15.39
N GLU A 177 -14.86 -20.25 -16.55
CA GLU A 177 -13.88 -21.30 -16.80
C GLU A 177 -12.66 -21.14 -15.92
N LYS A 178 -12.04 -19.96 -15.92
CA LYS A 178 -10.90 -19.63 -15.05
C LYS A 178 -11.24 -19.71 -13.56
N ALA A 179 -12.44 -19.32 -13.17
CA ALA A 179 -12.89 -19.43 -11.77
C ALA A 179 -13.03 -20.89 -11.31
N LYS A 180 -13.40 -21.81 -12.20
CA LYS A 180 -13.48 -23.24 -11.89
C LYS A 180 -12.10 -23.89 -11.71
N ASP A 181 -11.07 -23.37 -12.37
CA ASP A 181 -9.72 -23.92 -12.27
C ASP A 181 -9.11 -23.66 -10.88
N ILE A 182 -9.41 -22.50 -10.24
CA ILE A 182 -8.95 -22.20 -8.89
C ILE A 182 -9.55 -23.13 -7.84
N THR A 183 -10.79 -23.58 -8.03
CA THR A 183 -11.44 -24.49 -7.06
C THR A 183 -10.91 -25.92 -7.09
N ARG A 184 -9.97 -26.21 -8.00
CA ARG A 184 -9.32 -27.53 -8.10
C ARG A 184 -8.01 -27.63 -7.31
N TYR A 185 -7.52 -26.50 -6.78
CA TYR A 185 -6.31 -26.38 -5.96
C TYR A 185 -6.66 -25.91 -4.54
#